data_1893d8b8ed5f5b7bc6e9d92ff5211dac
#
_entry.id   1893d8b8ed5f5b7bc6e9d92ff5211dac
#
_cell.length_a   1.000
_cell.length_b   1.000
_cell.length_c   1.000
_cell.angle_alpha   90.00
_cell.angle_beta   90.00
_cell.angle_gamma   90.00
#
_symmetry.space_group_name_H-M   'P 1'
#
loop_
_entity.id
_entity.type
_entity.pdbx_description
1 polymer ?
#
loop_
_entity_poly.entity_id
_entity_poly.type
_entity_poly.pdbx_seq_one_letter_code
_entity_poly.pdbx_strand_id
1 'polypeptide(L)'
;MALFNFKKNKSTTKNPSGLVSLLRNFSIEVMPRTAEKIEDFSAILPKSTRVYIAHIEGTPIEDMVKTAARLSKDGFEVMPHFPARIIQNKSVLADWISRYQNEANVSQALILAGGIPKPIGDFDSSMQLLETGLFDKTGFTRIHFAGHPEGNKDIEANRSDYSVESALKWKQAYSDRTDVKVGLATQFLFEAKPIIDWASKLSAAGIEIPIHIGIAGPAKLQTLIKFAIECGVGASLGVLQKRARDLTKLLLPYEPTEILNSLVDELEKDRNLNIEQIHFFPLGGIKTNATWISNNGGKLEPSKL
;
A
#
# COMPACT_ATOMS: atom_id res chain seq x y z
N MET A 1 -34.32 35.31 -4.86
CA MET A 1 -33.13 34.48 -5.21
C MET A 1 -32.11 34.53 -4.10
N ALA A 2 -32.08 33.54 -3.23
CA ALA A 2 -31.12 33.48 -2.15
C ALA A 2 -29.90 32.65 -2.63
N LEU A 3 -28.78 33.32 -2.78
CA LEU A 3 -27.48 32.71 -3.11
C LEU A 3 -26.99 31.99 -1.84
N PHE A 4 -27.08 30.67 -1.81
CA PHE A 4 -26.42 29.83 -0.82
C PHE A 4 -24.90 29.85 -1.10
N ASN A 5 -24.20 30.67 -0.34
CA ASN A 5 -22.75 30.64 -0.24
C ASN A 5 -22.34 29.39 0.53
N PHE A 6 -22.02 28.30 -0.17
CA PHE A 6 -21.35 27.14 0.44
C PHE A 6 -19.93 27.57 0.86
N LYS A 7 -19.76 27.96 2.11
CA LYS A 7 -18.43 27.99 2.72
C LYS A 7 -17.86 26.56 2.66
N LYS A 8 -16.86 26.36 1.80
CA LYS A 8 -15.97 25.19 1.90
C LYS A 8 -15.41 25.19 3.32
N ASN A 9 -15.91 24.30 4.19
CA ASN A 9 -15.21 23.97 5.42
C ASN A 9 -13.88 23.33 5.00
N LYS A 10 -12.82 24.13 4.92
CA LYS A 10 -11.46 23.63 4.91
C LYS A 10 -11.27 22.97 6.28
N SER A 11 -11.19 21.64 6.34
CA SER A 11 -10.65 20.92 7.47
C SER A 11 -9.26 21.49 7.72
N THR A 12 -9.12 22.33 8.72
CA THR A 12 -7.83 22.93 9.08
C THR A 12 -6.99 21.85 9.74
N THR A 13 -5.87 21.51 9.13
CA THR A 13 -4.86 20.64 9.73
C THR A 13 -4.39 21.25 11.03
N LYS A 14 -4.49 20.50 12.14
CA LYS A 14 -4.05 20.94 13.48
C LYS A 14 -2.54 21.16 13.53
N ASN A 15 -1.76 20.34 12.81
CA ASN A 15 -0.30 20.45 12.69
C ASN A 15 0.12 20.33 11.22
N PRO A 16 0.15 21.45 10.46
CA PRO A 16 0.53 21.40 9.04
C PRO A 16 1.95 20.89 8.80
N SER A 17 2.89 21.16 9.70
CA SER A 17 4.29 20.71 9.55
C SER A 17 4.41 19.18 9.75
N GLY A 18 3.68 18.62 10.70
CA GLY A 18 3.62 17.17 10.94
C GLY A 18 3.01 16.43 9.75
N LEU A 19 1.90 16.95 9.19
CA LEU A 19 1.29 16.34 7.99
C LEU A 19 2.23 16.39 6.79
N VAL A 20 2.88 17.52 6.52
CA VAL A 20 3.88 17.63 5.44
C VAL A 20 5.02 16.63 5.64
N SER A 21 5.49 16.46 6.89
CA SER A 21 6.52 15.47 7.21
C SER A 21 6.05 14.05 6.94
N LEU A 22 4.84 13.69 7.36
CA LEU A 22 4.26 12.37 7.16
C LEU A 22 4.01 12.04 5.68
N LEU A 23 3.70 13.05 4.86
CA LEU A 23 3.48 12.91 3.42
C LEU A 23 4.77 12.95 2.59
N ARG A 24 5.94 13.08 3.21
CA ARG A 24 7.22 12.95 2.50
C ARG A 24 7.40 11.52 2.01
N ASN A 25 8.01 11.42 0.81
CA ASN A 25 8.36 10.12 0.23
C ASN A 25 7.19 9.12 0.13
N PHE A 26 5.95 9.63 0.04
CA PHE A 26 4.78 8.77 -0.14
C PHE A 26 4.94 7.81 -1.32
N SER A 27 4.21 6.72 -1.29
CA SER A 27 4.03 5.82 -2.42
C SER A 27 2.56 5.74 -2.83
N ILE A 28 2.31 5.27 -4.04
CA ILE A 28 0.96 5.17 -4.59
C ILE A 28 0.78 3.84 -5.32
N GLU A 29 -0.44 3.30 -5.31
CA GLU A 29 -0.78 2.09 -6.02
C GLU A 29 -1.50 2.38 -7.35
N VAL A 30 -1.21 1.60 -8.37
CA VAL A 30 -1.93 1.60 -9.65
C VAL A 30 -2.24 0.16 -10.09
N MET A 31 -3.16 0.02 -11.01
CA MET A 31 -3.37 -1.20 -11.80
C MET A 31 -3.10 -0.87 -13.27
N PRO A 32 -2.69 -1.83 -14.12
CA PRO A 32 -2.48 -1.58 -15.55
C PRO A 32 -3.62 -0.80 -16.20
N ARG A 33 -4.85 -1.26 -16.02
CA ARG A 33 -6.07 -0.61 -16.55
C ARG A 33 -6.27 0.84 -16.08
N THR A 34 -5.83 1.20 -14.87
CA THR A 34 -5.95 2.57 -14.36
C THR A 34 -4.76 3.42 -14.79
N ALA A 35 -3.58 2.82 -14.90
CA ALA A 35 -2.37 3.48 -15.39
C ALA A 35 -2.49 3.91 -16.87
N GLU A 36 -3.12 3.10 -17.71
CA GLU A 36 -3.37 3.44 -19.14
C GLU A 36 -4.16 4.73 -19.33
N LYS A 37 -5.00 5.11 -18.37
CA LYS A 37 -5.81 6.34 -18.42
C LYS A 37 -5.01 7.60 -18.06
N ILE A 38 -3.78 7.46 -17.62
CA ILE A 38 -2.89 8.58 -17.31
C ILE A 38 -1.93 8.76 -18.48
N GLU A 39 -2.04 9.87 -19.19
CA GLU A 39 -1.19 10.17 -20.33
C GLU A 39 0.25 10.45 -19.90
N ASP A 40 0.43 11.25 -18.85
CA ASP A 40 1.73 11.64 -18.30
C ASP A 40 1.71 11.59 -16.78
N PHE A 41 2.41 10.61 -16.20
CA PHE A 41 2.58 10.48 -14.75
C PHE A 41 3.47 11.57 -14.17
N SER A 42 4.46 12.07 -14.93
CA SER A 42 5.38 13.11 -14.47
C SER A 42 4.69 14.46 -14.29
N ALA A 43 3.54 14.68 -14.95
CA ALA A 43 2.71 15.86 -14.75
C ALA A 43 1.93 15.86 -13.42
N ILE A 44 1.77 14.69 -12.77
CA ILE A 44 0.92 14.54 -11.59
C ILE A 44 1.64 13.98 -10.36
N LEU A 45 2.76 13.29 -10.54
CA LEU A 45 3.56 12.73 -9.46
C LEU A 45 5.01 13.23 -9.54
N PRO A 46 5.66 13.50 -8.40
CA PRO A 46 7.09 13.77 -8.36
C PRO A 46 7.88 12.59 -8.95
N LYS A 47 8.99 12.87 -9.65
CA LYS A 47 9.93 11.82 -10.08
C LYS A 47 10.43 11.04 -8.86
N SER A 48 10.81 9.79 -9.08
CA SER A 48 11.21 8.84 -8.03
C SER A 48 10.10 8.47 -7.01
N THR A 49 8.85 8.90 -7.21
CA THR A 49 7.74 8.33 -6.43
C THR A 49 7.73 6.81 -6.62
N ARG A 50 7.62 6.06 -5.51
CA ARG A 50 7.43 4.61 -5.59
C ARG A 50 5.99 4.31 -5.99
N VAL A 51 5.84 3.61 -7.13
CA VAL A 51 4.55 3.21 -7.67
C VAL A 51 4.42 1.70 -7.58
N TYR A 52 3.50 1.24 -6.74
CA TYR A 52 3.14 -0.16 -6.68
C TYR A 52 2.19 -0.49 -7.83
N ILE A 53 2.37 -1.66 -8.44
CA ILE A 53 1.47 -2.14 -9.48
C ILE A 53 0.74 -3.36 -8.96
N ALA A 54 -0.55 -3.18 -8.65
CA ALA A 54 -1.38 -4.25 -8.14
C ALA A 54 -1.65 -5.30 -9.24
N HIS A 55 -1.28 -6.55 -8.96
CA HIS A 55 -1.55 -7.70 -9.81
C HIS A 55 -2.78 -8.44 -9.29
N ILE A 56 -3.89 -8.27 -9.98
CA ILE A 56 -5.17 -8.91 -9.67
C ILE A 56 -5.33 -10.14 -10.56
N GLU A 57 -5.98 -11.18 -10.04
CA GLU A 57 -6.33 -12.38 -10.81
C GLU A 57 -6.94 -12.02 -12.17
N GLY A 58 -6.49 -12.71 -13.22
CA GLY A 58 -6.91 -12.45 -14.60
C GLY A 58 -6.18 -11.31 -15.32
N THR A 59 -5.30 -10.56 -14.63
CA THR A 59 -4.46 -9.57 -15.31
C THR A 59 -3.28 -10.28 -15.98
N PRO A 60 -3.10 -10.15 -17.31
CA PRO A 60 -1.95 -10.73 -18.00
C PRO A 60 -0.62 -10.17 -17.50
N ILE A 61 0.40 -11.02 -17.40
CA ILE A 61 1.74 -10.57 -16.99
C ILE A 61 2.32 -9.55 -17.97
N GLU A 62 1.94 -9.63 -19.25
CA GLU A 62 2.33 -8.68 -20.30
C GLU A 62 1.89 -7.27 -19.95
N ASP A 63 0.66 -7.08 -19.48
CA ASP A 63 0.13 -5.76 -19.10
C ASP A 63 0.84 -5.22 -17.87
N MET A 64 1.18 -6.11 -16.93
CA MET A 64 1.96 -5.76 -15.74
C MET A 64 3.36 -5.28 -16.11
N VAL A 65 4.09 -6.04 -16.93
CA VAL A 65 5.46 -5.71 -17.37
C VAL A 65 5.46 -4.43 -18.23
N LYS A 66 4.52 -4.29 -19.17
CA LYS A 66 4.36 -3.08 -19.98
C LYS A 66 4.14 -1.82 -19.11
N THR A 67 3.27 -1.94 -18.08
CA THR A 67 3.02 -0.84 -17.14
C THR A 67 4.28 -0.51 -16.34
N ALA A 68 4.99 -1.52 -15.86
CA ALA A 68 6.24 -1.36 -15.13
C ALA A 68 7.32 -0.68 -15.99
N ALA A 69 7.49 -1.12 -17.23
CA ALA A 69 8.47 -0.54 -18.17
C ALA A 69 8.17 0.94 -18.46
N ARG A 70 6.89 1.30 -18.66
CA ARG A 70 6.48 2.68 -18.84
C ARG A 70 6.83 3.54 -17.63
N LEU A 71 6.42 3.13 -16.42
CA LEU A 71 6.68 3.88 -15.19
C LEU A 71 8.17 4.01 -14.89
N SER A 72 8.94 2.94 -15.09
CA SER A 72 10.40 2.96 -14.92
C SER A 72 11.06 3.95 -15.91
N LYS A 73 10.63 3.95 -17.18
CA LYS A 73 11.12 4.90 -18.19
C LYS A 73 10.79 6.36 -17.83
N ASP A 74 9.64 6.60 -17.20
CA ASP A 74 9.19 7.92 -16.75
C ASP A 74 9.94 8.38 -15.46
N GLY A 75 10.82 7.53 -14.89
CA GLY A 75 11.68 7.86 -13.75
C GLY A 75 11.06 7.59 -12.39
N PHE A 76 10.09 6.67 -12.29
CA PHE A 76 9.48 6.22 -11.06
C PHE A 76 10.18 4.97 -10.50
N GLU A 77 10.14 4.80 -9.16
CA GLU A 77 10.51 3.54 -8.51
C GLU A 77 9.36 2.56 -8.62
N VAL A 78 9.56 1.46 -9.34
CA VAL A 78 8.47 0.53 -9.65
C VAL A 78 8.52 -0.69 -8.74
N MET A 79 7.38 -1.00 -8.09
CA MET A 79 7.23 -2.13 -7.18
C MET A 79 6.00 -2.97 -7.56
N PRO A 80 6.13 -3.92 -8.51
CA PRO A 80 5.02 -4.80 -8.85
C PRO A 80 4.69 -5.78 -7.74
N HIS A 81 3.42 -6.19 -7.66
CA HIS A 81 2.95 -7.25 -6.79
C HIS A 81 3.33 -8.63 -7.36
N PHE A 82 3.78 -9.51 -6.46
CA PHE A 82 3.96 -10.94 -6.71
C PHE A 82 2.99 -11.72 -5.81
N PRO A 83 1.75 -11.93 -6.25
CA PRO A 83 0.76 -12.67 -5.47
C PRO A 83 0.97 -14.17 -5.62
N ALA A 84 1.40 -14.84 -4.57
CA ALA A 84 1.79 -16.26 -4.57
C ALA A 84 0.71 -17.16 -5.17
N ARG A 85 -0.54 -16.98 -4.76
CA ARG A 85 -1.65 -17.87 -5.13
C ARG A 85 -2.01 -17.86 -6.62
N ILE A 86 -1.58 -16.84 -7.40
CA ILE A 86 -1.79 -16.81 -8.86
C ILE A 86 -0.54 -17.21 -9.65
N ILE A 87 0.55 -17.57 -9.00
CA ILE A 87 1.78 -18.06 -9.64
C ILE A 87 1.77 -19.58 -9.63
N GLN A 88 1.76 -20.20 -10.80
CA GLN A 88 1.56 -21.64 -10.92
C GLN A 88 2.69 -22.47 -10.30
N ASN A 89 3.94 -22.08 -10.56
CA ASN A 89 5.12 -22.82 -10.11
C ASN A 89 6.39 -21.96 -10.15
N LYS A 90 7.50 -22.55 -9.72
CA LYS A 90 8.80 -21.88 -9.68
C LYS A 90 9.30 -21.40 -11.06
N SER A 91 8.97 -22.10 -12.16
CA SER A 91 9.37 -21.68 -13.51
C SER A 91 8.63 -20.41 -13.94
N VAL A 92 7.33 -20.33 -13.66
CA VAL A 92 6.52 -19.13 -13.92
C VAL A 92 7.00 -17.94 -13.08
N LEU A 93 7.35 -18.17 -11.81
CA LEU A 93 7.94 -17.13 -10.97
C LEU A 93 9.26 -16.62 -11.54
N ALA A 94 10.13 -17.53 -11.99
CA ALA A 94 11.42 -17.16 -12.58
C ALA A 94 11.24 -16.36 -13.88
N ASP A 95 10.27 -16.73 -14.73
CA ASP A 95 9.90 -15.99 -15.93
C ASP A 95 9.41 -14.57 -15.59
N TRP A 96 8.49 -14.42 -14.64
CA TRP A 96 8.00 -13.09 -14.23
C TRP A 96 9.13 -12.20 -13.71
N ILE A 97 9.99 -12.73 -12.85
CA ILE A 97 11.17 -11.99 -12.35
C ILE A 97 12.06 -11.55 -13.50
N SER A 98 12.40 -12.46 -14.40
CA SER A 98 13.23 -12.19 -15.57
C SER A 98 12.66 -11.08 -16.45
N ARG A 99 11.35 -11.15 -16.73
CA ARG A 99 10.66 -10.15 -17.55
C ARG A 99 10.63 -8.79 -16.87
N TYR A 100 10.28 -8.71 -15.59
CA TYR A 100 10.29 -7.45 -14.86
C TYR A 100 11.68 -6.79 -14.83
N GLN A 101 12.73 -7.57 -14.67
CA GLN A 101 14.10 -7.05 -14.63
C GLN A 101 14.61 -6.63 -16.01
N ASN A 102 14.46 -7.51 -17.02
CA ASN A 102 15.04 -7.28 -18.34
C ASN A 102 14.24 -6.31 -19.21
N GLU A 103 12.90 -6.30 -19.09
CA GLU A 103 12.03 -5.46 -19.91
C GLU A 103 11.66 -4.15 -19.23
N ALA A 104 11.67 -4.11 -17.87
CA ALA A 104 11.18 -2.97 -17.10
C ALA A 104 12.17 -2.40 -16.07
N ASN A 105 13.40 -2.95 -15.98
CA ASN A 105 14.42 -2.53 -15.01
C ASN A 105 13.92 -2.48 -13.56
N VAL A 106 13.08 -3.45 -13.17
CA VAL A 106 12.50 -3.53 -11.84
C VAL A 106 13.47 -4.19 -10.87
N SER A 107 13.72 -3.54 -9.73
CA SER A 107 14.55 -4.05 -8.64
C SER A 107 13.83 -4.07 -7.29
N GLN A 108 12.53 -3.83 -7.28
CA GLN A 108 11.70 -3.80 -6.07
C GLN A 108 10.47 -4.68 -6.26
N ALA A 109 9.96 -5.29 -5.19
CA ALA A 109 8.78 -6.16 -5.24
C ALA A 109 7.93 -6.05 -3.97
N LEU A 110 6.59 -6.10 -4.11
CA LEU A 110 5.69 -6.44 -3.02
C LEU A 110 5.29 -7.90 -3.14
N ILE A 111 5.67 -8.72 -2.16
CA ILE A 111 5.40 -10.16 -2.14
C ILE A 111 4.28 -10.43 -1.14
N LEU A 112 3.19 -11.02 -1.62
CA LEU A 112 1.97 -11.27 -0.84
C LEU A 112 1.36 -12.63 -1.21
N ALA A 113 0.42 -13.12 -0.40
CA ALA A 113 -0.30 -14.35 -0.71
C ALA A 113 -1.24 -14.18 -1.93
N GLY A 114 -1.92 -13.04 -1.99
CA GLY A 114 -2.97 -12.76 -2.99
C GLY A 114 -4.38 -12.91 -2.44
N GLY A 115 -5.38 -12.41 -3.18
CA GLY A 115 -6.77 -12.32 -2.73
C GLY A 115 -7.63 -13.54 -3.06
N ILE A 116 -7.15 -14.50 -3.85
CA ILE A 116 -7.93 -15.70 -4.17
C ILE A 116 -7.90 -16.72 -3.02
N PRO A 117 -9.03 -17.40 -2.74
CA PRO A 117 -9.14 -18.28 -1.57
C PRO A 117 -8.32 -19.56 -1.67
N LYS A 118 -8.00 -20.02 -2.89
CA LYS A 118 -7.20 -21.21 -3.14
C LYS A 118 -6.10 -20.89 -4.15
N PRO A 119 -4.87 -21.38 -3.93
CA PRO A 119 -3.81 -21.23 -4.91
C PRO A 119 -4.13 -21.99 -6.21
N ILE A 120 -3.75 -21.41 -7.34
CA ILE A 120 -3.86 -22.08 -8.66
C ILE A 120 -2.65 -22.99 -8.95
N GLY A 121 -1.62 -22.92 -8.13
CA GLY A 121 -0.37 -23.66 -8.29
C GLY A 121 0.27 -24.05 -6.95
N ASP A 122 1.60 -24.03 -6.93
CA ASP A 122 2.42 -24.58 -5.82
C ASP A 122 2.50 -23.65 -4.61
N PHE A 123 2.12 -22.36 -4.74
CA PHE A 123 2.39 -21.34 -3.72
C PHE A 123 1.11 -20.80 -3.07
N ASP A 124 1.03 -20.88 -1.75
CA ASP A 124 -0.09 -20.39 -0.94
C ASP A 124 0.27 -19.12 -0.14
N SER A 125 1.56 -18.87 0.07
CA SER A 125 2.04 -17.75 0.89
C SER A 125 3.24 -17.02 0.29
N SER A 126 3.43 -15.76 0.71
CA SER A 126 4.60 -14.96 0.33
C SER A 126 5.93 -15.61 0.75
N MET A 127 5.93 -16.36 1.86
CA MET A 127 7.12 -17.03 2.37
C MET A 127 7.62 -18.11 1.39
N GLN A 128 6.71 -18.90 0.83
CA GLN A 128 7.07 -19.93 -0.15
C GLN A 128 7.70 -19.35 -1.43
N LEU A 129 7.28 -18.14 -1.85
CA LEU A 129 7.93 -17.46 -2.97
C LEU A 129 9.39 -17.13 -2.65
N LEU A 130 9.67 -16.63 -1.45
CA LEU A 130 11.03 -16.30 -1.00
C LEU A 130 11.88 -17.56 -0.78
N GLU A 131 11.32 -18.63 -0.25
CA GLU A 131 11.99 -19.92 -0.04
C GLU A 131 12.47 -20.57 -1.36
N THR A 132 11.95 -20.12 -2.51
CA THR A 132 12.52 -20.52 -3.82
C THR A 132 13.96 -20.06 -4.03
N GLY A 133 14.41 -19.03 -3.29
CA GLY A 133 15.72 -18.38 -3.42
C GLY A 133 15.89 -17.57 -4.73
N LEU A 134 14.82 -17.34 -5.48
CA LEU A 134 14.90 -16.60 -6.76
C LEU A 134 15.11 -15.11 -6.53
N PHE A 135 14.47 -14.52 -5.53
CA PHE A 135 14.61 -13.11 -5.22
C PHE A 135 16.02 -12.77 -4.73
N ASP A 136 16.66 -13.66 -3.96
CA ASP A 136 18.02 -13.45 -3.46
C ASP A 136 19.06 -13.51 -4.57
N LYS A 137 18.81 -14.31 -5.62
CA LYS A 137 19.74 -14.54 -6.73
C LYS A 137 19.65 -13.50 -7.83
N THR A 138 18.57 -12.72 -7.87
CA THR A 138 18.25 -11.87 -9.02
C THR A 138 18.41 -10.38 -8.74
N GLY A 139 19.04 -9.98 -7.62
CA GLY A 139 19.46 -8.59 -7.39
C GLY A 139 18.32 -7.63 -7.04
N PHE A 140 17.25 -8.09 -6.43
CA PHE A 140 16.28 -7.19 -5.82
C PHE A 140 16.94 -6.37 -4.72
N THR A 141 16.68 -5.07 -4.69
CA THR A 141 17.22 -4.13 -3.70
C THR A 141 16.23 -3.82 -2.59
N ARG A 142 14.93 -4.06 -2.84
CA ARG A 142 13.86 -3.83 -1.87
C ARG A 142 12.73 -4.84 -2.05
N ILE A 143 12.28 -5.41 -0.93
CA ILE A 143 11.14 -6.32 -0.86
C ILE A 143 10.19 -5.86 0.23
N HIS A 144 8.93 -5.66 -0.13
CA HIS A 144 7.90 -5.39 0.84
C HIS A 144 6.97 -6.59 1.00
N PHE A 145 6.38 -6.70 2.17
CA PHE A 145 5.39 -7.70 2.55
C PHE A 145 4.08 -7.05 2.94
N ALA A 146 2.99 -7.80 2.83
CA ALA A 146 1.72 -7.36 3.40
C ALA A 146 1.78 -7.30 4.93
N GLY A 147 1.31 -6.18 5.50
CA GLY A 147 1.05 -5.97 6.92
C GLY A 147 -0.46 -5.98 7.21
N HIS A 148 -0.88 -6.49 8.37
CA HIS A 148 -2.28 -6.73 8.70
C HIS A 148 -2.67 -6.10 10.06
N PRO A 149 -2.84 -4.77 10.15
CA PRO A 149 -3.23 -4.10 11.41
C PRO A 149 -4.59 -4.54 11.96
N GLU A 150 -5.50 -4.96 11.09
CA GLU A 150 -6.84 -5.44 11.45
C GLU A 150 -6.94 -6.97 11.51
N GLY A 151 -5.79 -7.69 11.52
CA GLY A 151 -5.74 -9.14 11.37
C GLY A 151 -5.93 -9.59 9.92
N ASN A 152 -5.96 -10.88 9.71
CA ASN A 152 -6.24 -11.48 8.40
C ASN A 152 -6.97 -12.81 8.58
N LYS A 153 -8.25 -12.81 8.22
CA LYS A 153 -9.12 -13.99 8.39
C LYS A 153 -8.65 -15.22 7.64
N ASP A 154 -8.02 -15.06 6.48
CA ASP A 154 -7.49 -16.20 5.69
C ASP A 154 -6.31 -16.86 6.39
N ILE A 155 -5.47 -16.09 7.09
CA ILE A 155 -4.33 -16.61 7.84
C ILE A 155 -4.82 -17.27 9.12
N GLU A 156 -5.80 -16.68 9.80
CA GLU A 156 -6.29 -17.12 11.11
C GLU A 156 -7.28 -18.29 11.06
N ALA A 157 -8.08 -18.38 9.99
CA ALA A 157 -9.17 -19.37 9.90
C ALA A 157 -8.73 -20.77 9.47
N ASN A 158 -7.59 -20.95 8.84
CA ASN A 158 -7.27 -22.19 8.11
C ASN A 158 -6.12 -23.04 8.67
N ARG A 159 -5.36 -22.59 9.69
CA ARG A 159 -4.19 -23.36 10.17
C ARG A 159 -3.87 -23.06 11.62
N SER A 160 -3.88 -24.09 12.46
CA SER A 160 -3.47 -24.03 13.87
C SER A 160 -2.02 -23.55 14.06
N ASP A 161 -1.16 -23.70 13.05
CA ASP A 161 0.28 -23.44 13.12
C ASP A 161 0.70 -22.15 12.41
N TYR A 162 -0.22 -21.44 11.72
CA TYR A 162 0.04 -20.18 11.02
C TYR A 162 -0.83 -19.06 11.59
N SER A 163 -0.20 -18.18 12.35
CA SER A 163 -0.81 -16.93 12.80
C SER A 163 -0.19 -15.74 12.07
N VAL A 164 -0.88 -14.59 12.07
CA VAL A 164 -0.29 -13.33 11.61
C VAL A 164 1.02 -13.04 12.32
N GLU A 165 1.12 -13.40 13.60
CA GLU A 165 2.32 -13.23 14.42
C GLU A 165 3.47 -14.12 13.93
N SER A 166 3.23 -15.41 13.66
CA SER A 166 4.30 -16.31 13.15
C SER A 166 4.80 -15.87 11.78
N ALA A 167 3.90 -15.37 10.90
CA ALA A 167 4.28 -14.81 9.61
C ALA A 167 5.14 -13.55 9.76
N LEU A 168 4.85 -12.68 10.75
CA LEU A 168 5.64 -11.49 11.03
C LEU A 168 7.03 -11.83 11.58
N LYS A 169 7.13 -12.79 12.51
CA LYS A 169 8.42 -13.30 13.01
C LYS A 169 9.28 -13.88 11.90
N TRP A 170 8.68 -14.63 10.99
CA TRP A 170 9.39 -15.17 9.82
C TRP A 170 9.92 -14.03 8.93
N LYS A 171 9.11 -13.00 8.67
CA LYS A 171 9.51 -11.82 7.88
C LYS A 171 10.64 -11.04 8.54
N GLN A 172 10.61 -10.89 9.88
CA GLN A 172 11.71 -10.29 10.62
C GLN A 172 12.98 -11.13 10.47
N ALA A 173 12.92 -12.44 10.68
CA ALA A 173 14.06 -13.32 10.49
C ALA A 173 14.60 -13.31 9.04
N TYR A 174 13.76 -13.09 8.05
CA TYR A 174 14.20 -12.86 6.68
C TYR A 174 14.93 -11.52 6.55
N SER A 175 14.38 -10.46 7.13
CA SER A 175 15.00 -9.13 7.15
C SER A 175 16.40 -9.15 7.78
N ASP A 176 16.57 -9.90 8.86
CA ASP A 176 17.83 -9.97 9.62
C ASP A 176 18.96 -10.70 8.86
N ARG A 177 18.62 -11.55 7.89
CA ARG A 177 19.59 -12.37 7.12
C ARG A 177 19.81 -11.93 5.68
N THR A 178 19.16 -10.87 5.23
CA THR A 178 19.24 -10.39 3.86
C THR A 178 19.82 -8.99 3.78
N ASP A 179 20.53 -8.67 2.71
CA ASP A 179 20.98 -7.31 2.40
C ASP A 179 19.90 -6.46 1.71
N VAL A 180 18.75 -7.07 1.39
CA VAL A 180 17.61 -6.40 0.74
C VAL A 180 16.90 -5.51 1.74
N LYS A 181 16.56 -4.28 1.36
CA LYS A 181 15.71 -3.41 2.19
C LYS A 181 14.31 -4.00 2.30
N VAL A 182 13.86 -4.30 3.52
CA VAL A 182 12.55 -4.90 3.79
C VAL A 182 11.59 -3.84 4.32
N GLY A 183 10.29 -3.98 4.01
CA GLY A 183 9.23 -3.15 4.55
C GLY A 183 7.91 -3.90 4.65
N LEU A 184 7.00 -3.40 5.49
CA LEU A 184 5.61 -3.86 5.58
C LEU A 184 4.70 -2.82 4.93
N ALA A 185 3.90 -3.20 3.94
CA ALA A 185 2.86 -2.35 3.37
C ALA A 185 1.49 -2.86 3.82
N THR A 186 0.69 -1.99 4.47
CA THR A 186 -0.64 -2.39 4.93
C THR A 186 -1.70 -2.17 3.85
N GLN A 187 -2.84 -2.84 3.97
CA GLN A 187 -4.05 -2.46 3.27
C GLN A 187 -4.52 -1.08 3.76
N PHE A 188 -5.39 -0.41 3.02
CA PHE A 188 -5.91 0.90 3.43
C PHE A 188 -6.80 0.81 4.68
N LEU A 189 -6.64 1.82 5.54
CA LEU A 189 -7.37 1.95 6.79
C LEU A 189 -8.05 3.32 6.87
N PHE A 190 -9.02 3.45 7.77
CA PHE A 190 -9.81 4.67 7.98
C PHE A 190 -9.72 5.23 9.41
N GLU A 191 -9.03 4.53 10.33
CA GLU A 191 -8.78 4.97 11.71
C GLU A 191 -7.31 4.81 12.08
N ALA A 192 -6.76 5.78 12.80
CA ALA A 192 -5.37 5.75 13.24
C ALA A 192 -5.13 4.75 14.39
N LYS A 193 -6.11 4.58 15.28
CA LYS A 193 -5.93 3.75 16.48
C LYS A 193 -5.52 2.30 16.17
N PRO A 194 -6.18 1.54 15.27
CA PRO A 194 -5.73 0.19 14.92
C PRO A 194 -4.29 0.14 14.40
N ILE A 195 -3.87 1.17 13.65
CA ILE A 195 -2.52 1.29 13.11
C ILE A 195 -1.52 1.42 14.25
N ILE A 196 -1.76 2.35 15.17
CA ILE A 196 -0.88 2.65 16.30
C ILE A 196 -0.79 1.46 17.25
N ASP A 197 -1.94 0.87 17.62
CA ASP A 197 -1.99 -0.31 18.49
C ASP A 197 -1.20 -1.48 17.87
N TRP A 198 -1.30 -1.68 16.56
CA TRP A 198 -0.57 -2.71 15.84
C TRP A 198 0.93 -2.41 15.77
N ALA A 199 1.33 -1.19 15.39
CA ALA A 199 2.73 -0.79 15.33
C ALA A 199 3.41 -0.91 16.71
N SER A 200 2.70 -0.54 17.80
CA SER A 200 3.20 -0.71 19.17
C SER A 200 3.39 -2.19 19.53
N LYS A 201 2.46 -3.07 19.13
CA LYS A 201 2.60 -4.53 19.32
C LYS A 201 3.79 -5.09 18.54
N LEU A 202 4.03 -4.62 17.30
CA LEU A 202 5.20 -5.04 16.53
C LEU A 202 6.50 -4.65 17.23
N SER A 203 6.62 -3.40 17.65
CA SER A 203 7.79 -2.91 18.39
C SER A 203 8.02 -3.70 19.67
N ALA A 204 6.97 -3.96 20.47
CA ALA A 204 7.06 -4.77 21.67
C ALA A 204 7.46 -6.25 21.42
N ALA A 205 7.15 -6.77 20.22
CA ALA A 205 7.52 -8.11 19.78
C ALA A 205 8.91 -8.18 19.12
N GLY A 206 9.67 -7.08 19.08
CA GLY A 206 10.98 -7.00 18.42
C GLY A 206 10.91 -7.03 16.89
N ILE A 207 9.79 -6.64 16.30
CA ILE A 207 9.67 -6.50 14.85
C ILE A 207 10.08 -5.08 14.49
N GLU A 208 11.21 -4.93 13.83
CA GLU A 208 11.84 -3.65 13.47
C GLU A 208 11.64 -3.25 12.01
N ILE A 209 10.96 -4.08 11.23
CA ILE A 209 10.68 -3.81 9.80
C ILE A 209 9.91 -2.49 9.65
N PRO A 210 10.38 -1.54 8.82
CA PRO A 210 9.67 -0.29 8.53
C PRO A 210 8.26 -0.51 8.00
N ILE A 211 7.33 0.33 8.45
CA ILE A 211 5.90 0.22 8.13
C ILE A 211 5.48 1.32 7.17
N HIS A 212 4.89 0.93 6.06
CA HIS A 212 4.23 1.79 5.09
C HIS A 212 2.72 1.66 5.26
N ILE A 213 2.09 2.71 5.77
CA ILE A 213 0.68 2.68 6.12
C ILE A 213 -0.19 2.95 4.89
N GLY A 214 -1.06 2.00 4.58
CA GLY A 214 -2.05 2.11 3.53
C GLY A 214 -3.17 3.09 3.90
N ILE A 215 -3.39 4.10 3.05
CA ILE A 215 -4.43 5.12 3.22
C ILE A 215 -5.25 5.22 1.94
N ALA A 216 -6.58 5.17 2.08
CA ALA A 216 -7.46 5.45 0.96
C ALA A 216 -7.38 6.93 0.59
N GLY A 217 -7.10 7.24 -0.66
CA GLY A 217 -7.17 8.61 -1.18
C GLY A 217 -8.60 9.14 -1.27
N PRO A 218 -8.77 10.41 -1.67
CA PRO A 218 -10.10 11.02 -1.80
C PRO A 218 -10.99 10.22 -2.75
N ALA A 219 -12.20 9.90 -2.29
CA ALA A 219 -13.15 9.12 -3.07
C ALA A 219 -14.59 9.32 -2.58
N LYS A 220 -15.57 8.93 -3.41
CA LYS A 220 -16.97 8.85 -2.98
C LYS A 220 -17.11 7.73 -1.94
N LEU A 221 -17.93 7.95 -0.92
CA LEU A 221 -18.14 6.98 0.16
C LEU A 221 -18.60 5.61 -0.36
N GLN A 222 -19.49 5.58 -1.34
CA GLN A 222 -19.94 4.34 -1.99
C GLN A 222 -18.80 3.54 -2.63
N THR A 223 -17.86 4.23 -3.26
CA THR A 223 -16.65 3.63 -3.85
C THR A 223 -15.78 2.98 -2.75
N LEU A 224 -15.58 3.69 -1.63
CA LEU A 224 -14.81 3.17 -0.50
C LEU A 224 -15.45 1.94 0.13
N ILE A 225 -16.77 1.96 0.33
CA ILE A 225 -17.52 0.80 0.87
C ILE A 225 -17.35 -0.42 -0.05
N LYS A 226 -17.47 -0.22 -1.37
CA LYS A 226 -17.27 -1.29 -2.36
C LYS A 226 -15.88 -1.90 -2.21
N PHE A 227 -14.82 -1.10 -2.25
CA PHE A 227 -13.44 -1.58 -2.11
C PHE A 227 -13.16 -2.20 -0.74
N ALA A 228 -13.74 -1.65 0.35
CA ALA A 228 -13.59 -2.22 1.68
C ALA A 228 -14.15 -3.66 1.76
N ILE A 229 -15.27 -3.92 1.09
CA ILE A 229 -15.85 -5.27 0.98
C ILE A 229 -14.95 -6.18 0.12
N GLU A 230 -14.55 -5.71 -1.07
CA GLU A 230 -13.71 -6.48 -2.01
C GLU A 230 -12.34 -6.83 -1.42
N CYS A 231 -11.74 -5.92 -0.65
CA CYS A 231 -10.43 -6.13 0.00
C CYS A 231 -10.52 -6.79 1.39
N GLY A 232 -11.73 -7.07 1.90
CA GLY A 232 -11.91 -7.76 3.17
C GLY A 232 -11.48 -6.95 4.42
N VAL A 233 -11.46 -5.60 4.34
CA VAL A 233 -11.11 -4.71 5.47
C VAL A 233 -12.31 -4.58 6.42
N GLY A 234 -12.39 -5.48 7.41
CA GLY A 234 -13.59 -5.67 8.23
C GLY A 234 -13.88 -4.54 9.23
N ALA A 235 -12.90 -4.16 10.06
CA ALA A 235 -13.06 -3.11 11.05
C ALA A 235 -13.25 -1.74 10.37
N SER A 236 -12.47 -1.45 9.34
CA SER A 236 -12.57 -0.25 8.52
C SER A 236 -13.93 -0.10 7.83
N LEU A 237 -14.60 -1.20 7.47
CA LEU A 237 -15.96 -1.16 6.92
C LEU A 237 -16.97 -0.56 7.92
N GLY A 238 -16.85 -0.88 9.20
CA GLY A 238 -17.71 -0.32 10.26
C GLY A 238 -17.62 1.21 10.34
N VAL A 239 -16.44 1.77 10.16
CA VAL A 239 -16.19 3.22 10.13
C VAL A 239 -16.93 3.87 8.95
N LEU A 240 -16.80 3.29 7.76
CA LEU A 240 -17.49 3.79 6.56
C LEU A 240 -19.02 3.69 6.69
N GLN A 241 -19.55 2.62 7.28
CA GLN A 241 -20.97 2.46 7.52
C GLN A 241 -21.50 3.50 8.53
N LYS A 242 -20.72 3.79 9.60
CA LYS A 242 -21.05 4.86 10.55
C LYS A 242 -21.08 6.22 9.87
N ARG A 243 -20.08 6.51 9.00
CA ARG A 243 -20.04 7.72 8.19
C ARG A 243 -21.23 7.83 7.22
N ALA A 244 -21.68 6.71 6.66
CA ALA A 244 -22.83 6.67 5.75
C ALA A 244 -24.17 7.02 6.43
N ARG A 245 -24.29 6.89 7.76
CA ARG A 245 -25.47 7.28 8.53
C ARG A 245 -25.55 8.80 8.78
N ASP A 246 -24.43 9.50 8.62
CA ASP A 246 -24.37 10.95 8.72
C ASP A 246 -24.66 11.57 7.35
N LEU A 247 -25.86 12.08 7.15
CA LEU A 247 -26.34 12.65 5.88
C LEU A 247 -25.45 13.80 5.39
N THR A 248 -24.83 14.54 6.29
CA THR A 248 -23.92 15.65 5.93
C THR A 248 -22.61 15.12 5.35
N LYS A 249 -22.10 14.01 5.88
CA LYS A 249 -20.88 13.34 5.43
C LYS A 249 -21.11 12.46 4.19
N LEU A 250 -22.33 11.98 3.98
CA LEU A 250 -22.69 11.14 2.83
C LEU A 250 -22.56 11.89 1.50
N LEU A 251 -22.89 13.18 1.49
CA LEU A 251 -22.87 14.02 0.30
C LEU A 251 -21.48 14.57 -0.04
N LEU A 252 -20.55 14.54 0.92
CA LEU A 252 -19.19 15.03 0.73
C LEU A 252 -18.23 13.88 0.37
N PRO A 253 -17.32 14.07 -0.59
CA PRO A 253 -16.25 13.13 -0.81
C PRO A 253 -15.48 12.87 0.49
N TYR A 254 -15.05 11.64 0.70
CA TYR A 254 -14.09 11.33 1.74
C TYR A 254 -12.74 11.94 1.39
N GLU A 255 -12.05 12.49 2.38
CA GLU A 255 -10.65 12.89 2.32
C GLU A 255 -9.90 12.29 3.53
N PRO A 256 -8.63 11.87 3.36
CA PRO A 256 -7.88 11.19 4.42
C PRO A 256 -7.34 12.14 5.51
N THR A 257 -7.75 13.40 5.54
CA THR A 257 -7.23 14.44 6.44
C THR A 257 -7.39 14.07 7.91
N GLU A 258 -8.54 13.49 8.32
CA GLU A 258 -8.82 13.14 9.72
C GLU A 258 -7.87 12.04 10.23
N ILE A 259 -7.71 10.96 9.47
CA ILE A 259 -6.82 9.86 9.86
C ILE A 259 -5.35 10.28 9.87
N LEU A 260 -4.91 11.06 8.88
CA LEU A 260 -3.53 11.53 8.81
C LEU A 260 -3.18 12.50 9.93
N ASN A 261 -4.09 13.42 10.30
CA ASN A 261 -3.88 14.28 11.47
C ASN A 261 -3.82 13.45 12.76
N SER A 262 -4.67 12.45 12.92
CA SER A 262 -4.64 11.56 14.08
C SER A 262 -3.33 10.76 14.14
N LEU A 263 -2.80 10.31 13.00
CA LEU A 263 -1.48 9.66 12.93
C LEU A 263 -0.36 10.61 13.33
N VAL A 264 -0.38 11.86 12.86
CA VAL A 264 0.60 12.88 13.26
C VAL A 264 0.58 13.09 14.77
N ASP A 265 -0.63 13.29 15.35
CA ASP A 265 -0.81 13.50 16.79
C ASP A 265 -0.26 12.33 17.63
N GLU A 266 -0.40 11.07 17.15
CA GLU A 266 0.12 9.90 17.85
C GLU A 266 1.62 9.70 17.65
N LEU A 267 2.15 9.93 16.46
CA LEU A 267 3.59 9.83 16.16
C LEU A 267 4.43 10.89 16.88
N GLU A 268 3.82 12.03 17.27
CA GLU A 268 4.47 13.01 18.14
C GLU A 268 4.63 12.53 19.58
N LYS A 269 3.72 11.65 20.05
CA LYS A 269 3.77 11.06 21.40
C LYS A 269 4.76 9.90 21.47
N ASP A 270 4.80 9.07 20.43
CA ASP A 270 5.69 7.92 20.36
C ASP A 270 6.37 7.83 18.99
N ARG A 271 7.68 8.07 18.97
CA ARG A 271 8.51 8.01 17.76
C ARG A 271 9.08 6.64 17.45
N ASN A 272 8.80 5.63 18.31
CA ASN A 272 9.38 4.29 18.18
C ASN A 272 8.50 3.31 17.40
N LEU A 273 7.51 3.82 16.66
CA LEU A 273 6.49 2.98 15.99
C LEU A 273 6.91 2.43 14.62
N ASN A 274 8.16 2.65 14.18
CA ASN A 274 8.69 2.22 12.88
C ASN A 274 7.81 2.58 11.66
N ILE A 275 6.90 3.56 11.78
CA ILE A 275 6.09 4.06 10.68
C ILE A 275 6.96 4.97 9.82
N GLU A 276 7.32 4.51 8.61
CA GLU A 276 8.26 5.18 7.73
C GLU A 276 7.55 6.11 6.75
N GLN A 277 6.46 5.67 6.14
CA GLN A 277 5.78 6.46 5.11
C GLN A 277 4.31 6.07 4.92
N ILE A 278 3.60 6.91 4.15
CA ILE A 278 2.23 6.65 3.71
C ILE A 278 2.23 6.02 2.32
N HIS A 279 1.42 4.97 2.15
CA HIS A 279 1.12 4.35 0.88
C HIS A 279 -0.33 4.65 0.49
N PHE A 280 -0.55 5.31 -0.65
CA PHE A 280 -1.88 5.72 -1.08
C PHE A 280 -2.54 4.73 -2.02
N PHE A 281 -3.80 4.39 -1.71
CA PHE A 281 -4.73 3.69 -2.59
C PHE A 281 -5.63 4.71 -3.28
N PRO A 282 -5.45 5.03 -4.57
CA PRO A 282 -6.18 6.07 -5.27
C PRO A 282 -7.58 5.59 -5.72
N LEU A 283 -8.41 5.18 -4.77
CA LEU A 283 -9.72 4.55 -5.02
C LEU A 283 -10.73 5.49 -5.73
N GLY A 284 -10.55 6.80 -5.59
CA GLY A 284 -11.30 7.83 -6.32
C GLY A 284 -10.62 8.33 -7.59
N GLY A 285 -9.51 7.72 -7.98
CA GLY A 285 -8.72 8.04 -9.17
C GLY A 285 -7.34 8.62 -8.86
N ILE A 286 -6.37 8.26 -9.71
CA ILE A 286 -4.94 8.62 -9.53
C ILE A 286 -4.76 10.14 -9.54
N LYS A 287 -5.35 10.86 -10.51
CA LYS A 287 -5.25 12.33 -10.60
C LYS A 287 -5.83 13.03 -9.36
N THR A 288 -6.99 12.59 -8.89
CA THR A 288 -7.64 13.14 -7.69
C THR A 288 -6.75 12.97 -6.46
N ASN A 289 -6.16 11.78 -6.31
CA ASN A 289 -5.28 11.48 -5.19
C ASN A 289 -3.98 12.31 -5.25
N ALA A 290 -3.33 12.36 -6.40
CA ALA A 290 -2.11 13.14 -6.63
C ALA A 290 -2.33 14.63 -6.35
N THR A 291 -3.45 15.20 -6.82
CA THR A 291 -3.83 16.59 -6.56
C THR A 291 -4.01 16.83 -5.06
N TRP A 292 -4.69 15.91 -4.34
CA TRP A 292 -4.89 16.03 -2.91
C TRP A 292 -3.54 16.01 -2.16
N ILE A 293 -2.65 15.07 -2.49
CA ILE A 293 -1.32 14.96 -1.89
C ILE A 293 -0.51 16.24 -2.11
N SER A 294 -0.45 16.75 -3.34
CA SER A 294 0.26 17.97 -3.69
C SER A 294 -0.27 19.18 -2.92
N ASN A 295 -1.60 19.33 -2.81
CA ASN A 295 -2.23 20.43 -2.08
C ASN A 295 -1.98 20.37 -0.56
N ASN A 296 -1.66 19.20 -0.02
CA ASN A 296 -1.35 18.99 1.40
C ASN A 296 0.16 18.86 1.68
N GLY A 297 1.00 19.24 0.73
CA GLY A 297 2.44 19.36 0.91
C GLY A 297 3.24 18.06 0.69
N GLY A 298 2.62 17.04 0.12
CA GLY A 298 3.32 15.82 -0.27
C GLY A 298 4.36 16.11 -1.35
N LYS A 299 5.65 15.88 -1.02
CA LYS A 299 6.80 16.03 -1.89
C LYS A 299 7.75 14.88 -1.66
N LEU A 300 8.57 14.57 -2.66
CA LEU A 300 9.74 13.73 -2.43
C LEU A 300 10.91 14.63 -2.06
N GLU A 301 11.71 14.21 -1.10
CA GLU A 301 13.03 14.80 -0.91
C GLU A 301 13.95 14.33 -2.03
N PRO A 302 14.85 15.18 -2.53
CA PRO A 302 15.93 14.73 -3.38
C PRO A 302 16.67 13.60 -2.66
N SER A 303 16.79 12.45 -3.30
CA SER A 303 17.62 11.37 -2.75
C SER A 303 18.99 11.96 -2.44
N LYS A 304 19.43 11.87 -1.19
CA LYS A 304 20.85 12.07 -0.88
C LYS A 304 21.58 10.92 -1.59
N LEU A 305 22.13 11.24 -2.77
CA LEU A 305 23.09 10.42 -3.48
C LEU A 305 24.33 10.22 -2.63
#